data_f4fe30fbd0b40025bf7e0578c4066f07
#
_entry.id   f4fe30fbd0b40025bf7e0578c4066f07
#
_cell.length_a   1.000
_cell.length_b   1.000
_cell.length_c   1.000
_cell.angle_alpha   90.00
_cell.angle_beta   90.00
_cell.angle_gamma   90.00
#
_symmetry.space_group_name_H-M   'P 1'
#
loop_
_entity.id
_entity.type
_entity.pdbx_description
1 polymer ?
#
loop_
_entity_poly.entity_id
_entity_poly.type
_entity_poly.pdbx_seq_one_letter_code
_entity_poly.pdbx_strand_id
1 'polypeptide(L)'
;MRFPSAFFVFVSLLFFSTHGFSQPQTEASCLQKIDSIFRSQPGNFALAFKDLSNGRQLFLHEHEVFHAASTMKTPVLVEIYRQAAIHRLRLTDSIVLKNEFISIADSSVYQLDSADDSETDLYRHLGEKRSISDLVYQMITVSSNFATNLLIARVGPANIGATLHKLGLDELHVLRGVEDNKAYQKGLNNTVTAAGLARLFEKMAKGRLVSRQASKDMIRILLDQHFNDIIPAGLPLGTKVAHKTGWIKGVHHDSGIVFLPNGKKYVLVLLSKDLADDKAGAKALAAVSALIYQYETGG
;
A
#
# COMPACT_ATOMS: atom_id res chain seq x y z
N MET A 1 -80.76 -15.02 -41.95
CA MET A 1 -79.75 -15.57 -41.07
C MET A 1 -78.73 -14.48 -40.78
N ARG A 2 -78.74 -13.96 -39.56
CA ARG A 2 -77.76 -12.91 -39.11
C ARG A 2 -76.77 -13.58 -38.21
N PHE A 3 -75.43 -13.47 -38.52
CA PHE A 3 -74.37 -13.91 -37.70
C PHE A 3 -73.93 -12.76 -36.74
N PRO A 4 -73.65 -13.00 -35.49
CA PRO A 4 -73.20 -11.96 -34.58
C PRO A 4 -71.67 -11.81 -34.70
N SER A 5 -71.22 -10.56 -34.78
CA SER A 5 -69.80 -10.15 -34.75
C SER A 5 -69.24 -10.31 -33.35
N ALA A 6 -68.21 -11.13 -33.22
CA ALA A 6 -67.41 -11.24 -31.96
C ALA A 6 -66.40 -10.09 -31.90
N PHE A 7 -66.51 -9.30 -30.85
CA PHE A 7 -65.52 -8.23 -30.50
C PHE A 7 -64.40 -8.84 -29.70
N PHE A 8 -63.17 -8.94 -30.26
CA PHE A 8 -61.97 -9.32 -29.55
C PHE A 8 -61.37 -8.09 -28.86
N VAL A 9 -61.44 -8.04 -27.53
CA VAL A 9 -60.72 -7.03 -26.74
C VAL A 9 -59.28 -7.51 -26.53
N PHE A 10 -58.33 -6.82 -27.16
CA PHE A 10 -56.90 -7.02 -26.93
C PHE A 10 -56.49 -6.26 -25.65
N VAL A 11 -56.23 -7.00 -24.55
CA VAL A 11 -55.67 -6.43 -23.32
C VAL A 11 -54.14 -6.43 -23.48
N SER A 12 -53.55 -5.28 -23.78
CA SER A 12 -52.11 -5.08 -23.79
C SER A 12 -51.59 -4.98 -22.37
N LEU A 13 -50.95 -6.05 -21.86
CA LEU A 13 -50.19 -6.03 -20.62
C LEU A 13 -48.87 -5.25 -20.85
N LEU A 14 -48.83 -4.01 -20.38
CA LEU A 14 -47.61 -3.22 -20.28
C LEU A 14 -46.78 -3.74 -19.13
N PHE A 15 -45.72 -4.51 -19.43
CA PHE A 15 -44.68 -4.83 -18.48
C PHE A 15 -43.86 -3.57 -18.18
N PHE A 16 -44.11 -2.92 -17.09
CA PHE A 16 -43.19 -1.94 -16.52
C PHE A 16 -41.97 -2.67 -15.94
N SER A 17 -40.87 -2.71 -16.70
CA SER A 17 -39.57 -3.07 -16.15
C SER A 17 -39.15 -1.98 -15.18
N THR A 18 -39.35 -2.20 -13.89
CA THR A 18 -38.72 -1.37 -12.84
C THR A 18 -37.24 -1.63 -12.87
N HIS A 19 -36.49 -0.80 -13.60
CA HIS A 19 -35.08 -0.69 -13.40
C HIS A 19 -34.89 -0.17 -11.98
N GLY A 20 -34.58 -1.07 -11.06
CA GLY A 20 -34.20 -0.72 -9.71
C GLY A 20 -32.95 0.15 -9.78
N PHE A 21 -33.11 1.47 -9.64
CA PHE A 21 -31.98 2.35 -9.36
C PHE A 21 -31.41 1.88 -8.03
N SER A 22 -30.24 1.22 -8.07
CA SER A 22 -29.47 0.94 -6.86
C SER A 22 -29.23 2.30 -6.18
N GLN A 23 -29.75 2.47 -4.97
CA GLN A 23 -29.48 3.70 -4.22
C GLN A 23 -27.96 3.81 -4.00
N PRO A 24 -27.38 5.01 -4.18
CA PRO A 24 -25.96 5.19 -3.94
C PRO A 24 -25.61 4.73 -2.52
N GLN A 25 -24.60 3.89 -2.42
CA GLN A 25 -24.15 3.34 -1.15
C GLN A 25 -23.72 4.47 -0.22
N THR A 26 -24.35 4.58 0.96
CA THR A 26 -23.97 5.59 1.95
C THR A 26 -22.66 5.22 2.62
N GLU A 27 -21.95 6.21 3.16
CA GLU A 27 -20.72 6.02 3.93
C GLU A 27 -20.93 5.01 5.08
N ALA A 28 -22.00 5.19 5.86
CA ALA A 28 -22.33 4.30 6.97
C ALA A 28 -22.57 2.85 6.51
N SER A 29 -23.30 2.66 5.40
CA SER A 29 -23.52 1.32 4.83
C SER A 29 -22.23 0.69 4.30
N CYS A 30 -21.32 1.48 3.72
CA CYS A 30 -20.02 1.01 3.26
C CYS A 30 -19.17 0.56 4.45
N LEU A 31 -19.03 1.38 5.49
CA LEU A 31 -18.28 1.06 6.70
C LEU A 31 -18.84 -0.19 7.41
N GLN A 32 -20.17 -0.34 7.49
CA GLN A 32 -20.80 -1.53 8.07
C GLN A 32 -20.44 -2.82 7.31
N LYS A 33 -20.42 -2.77 5.98
CA LYS A 33 -20.01 -3.92 5.16
C LYS A 33 -18.53 -4.23 5.34
N ILE A 34 -17.66 -3.22 5.40
CA ILE A 34 -16.23 -3.38 5.66
C ILE A 34 -16.00 -4.03 7.02
N ASP A 35 -16.62 -3.52 8.08
CA ASP A 35 -16.54 -4.06 9.43
C ASP A 35 -17.01 -5.53 9.48
N SER A 36 -18.10 -5.86 8.78
CA SER A 36 -18.57 -7.24 8.65
C SER A 36 -17.56 -8.16 7.98
N ILE A 37 -16.88 -7.71 6.91
CA ILE A 37 -15.82 -8.49 6.25
C ILE A 37 -14.66 -8.71 7.22
N PHE A 38 -14.20 -7.68 7.93
CA PHE A 38 -13.09 -7.80 8.87
C PHE A 38 -13.42 -8.71 10.05
N ARG A 39 -14.62 -8.60 10.63
CA ARG A 39 -15.07 -9.49 11.72
C ARG A 39 -15.25 -10.94 11.30
N SER A 40 -15.38 -11.23 10.02
CA SER A 40 -15.50 -12.60 9.51
C SER A 40 -14.16 -13.36 9.53
N GLN A 41 -13.05 -12.68 9.82
CA GLN A 41 -11.71 -13.27 9.85
C GLN A 41 -11.05 -13.03 11.22
N PRO A 42 -10.37 -14.04 11.79
CA PRO A 42 -9.51 -13.82 12.95
C PRO A 42 -8.35 -12.87 12.60
N GLY A 43 -8.19 -11.82 13.41
CA GLY A 43 -7.15 -10.82 13.26
C GLY A 43 -7.65 -9.42 13.53
N ASN A 44 -6.73 -8.45 13.52
CA ASN A 44 -7.02 -7.03 13.67
C ASN A 44 -6.76 -6.32 12.36
N PHE A 45 -7.68 -5.43 11.95
CA PHE A 45 -7.63 -4.76 10.67
C PHE A 45 -7.78 -3.26 10.83
N ALA A 46 -7.11 -2.50 9.95
CA ALA A 46 -7.31 -1.07 9.83
C ALA A 46 -7.47 -0.65 8.37
N LEU A 47 -8.24 0.41 8.15
CA LEU A 47 -8.50 0.97 6.84
C LEU A 47 -8.37 2.49 6.88
N ALA A 48 -7.77 3.04 5.83
CA ALA A 48 -7.90 4.45 5.48
C ALA A 48 -8.15 4.58 3.98
N PHE A 49 -9.30 5.12 3.63
CA PHE A 49 -9.66 5.51 2.26
C PHE A 49 -9.79 7.02 2.17
N LYS A 50 -9.32 7.61 1.07
CA LYS A 50 -9.47 9.03 0.79
C LYS A 50 -9.61 9.31 -0.70
N ASP A 51 -10.77 9.78 -1.13
CA ASP A 51 -10.98 10.34 -2.47
C ASP A 51 -10.23 11.67 -2.61
N LEU A 52 -9.32 11.75 -3.57
CA LEU A 52 -8.47 12.93 -3.78
C LEU A 52 -9.17 14.04 -4.59
N SER A 53 -10.34 13.76 -5.15
CA SER A 53 -11.11 14.70 -5.98
C SER A 53 -12.11 15.54 -5.17
N ASN A 54 -12.78 14.94 -4.18
CA ASN A 54 -13.82 15.60 -3.38
C ASN A 54 -13.55 15.58 -1.86
N GLY A 55 -12.51 14.84 -1.42
CA GLY A 55 -12.10 14.77 -0.01
C GLY A 55 -12.91 13.82 0.85
N ARG A 56 -13.85 13.01 0.28
CA ARG A 56 -14.52 11.93 1.04
C ARG A 56 -13.47 10.98 1.63
N GLN A 57 -13.74 10.48 2.82
CA GLN A 57 -12.83 9.57 3.51
C GLN A 57 -13.60 8.57 4.35
N LEU A 58 -13.06 7.35 4.43
CA LEU A 58 -13.55 6.29 5.30
C LEU A 58 -12.37 5.80 6.14
N PHE A 59 -12.59 5.71 7.43
CA PHE A 59 -11.58 5.28 8.40
C PHE A 59 -12.13 4.20 9.30
N LEU A 60 -11.28 3.20 9.60
CA LEU A 60 -11.54 2.19 10.61
C LEU A 60 -10.21 1.84 11.28
N HIS A 61 -10.12 2.05 12.61
CA HIS A 61 -8.91 1.84 13.40
C HIS A 61 -7.64 2.51 12.82
N GLU A 62 -7.81 3.65 12.16
CA GLU A 62 -6.80 4.29 11.32
C GLU A 62 -5.56 4.76 12.08
N HIS A 63 -5.66 4.95 13.40
CA HIS A 63 -4.53 5.33 14.28
C HIS A 63 -3.95 4.14 15.05
N GLU A 64 -4.50 2.93 14.86
CA GLU A 64 -3.93 1.74 15.46
C GLU A 64 -2.53 1.47 14.90
N VAL A 65 -1.60 1.11 15.79
CA VAL A 65 -0.20 0.86 15.42
C VAL A 65 -0.02 -0.58 14.95
N PHE A 66 0.61 -0.72 13.80
CA PHE A 66 0.96 -2.02 13.18
C PHE A 66 2.47 -2.12 13.00
N HIS A 67 3.01 -3.34 13.07
CA HIS A 67 4.36 -3.60 12.56
C HIS A 67 4.38 -3.27 11.07
N ALA A 68 5.32 -2.44 10.63
CA ALA A 68 5.26 -1.90 9.27
C ALA A 68 5.45 -2.94 8.16
N ALA A 69 6.08 -4.09 8.46
CA ALA A 69 6.56 -5.01 7.44
C ALA A 69 7.26 -4.23 6.30
N SER A 70 7.03 -4.57 5.04
CA SER A 70 7.67 -3.87 3.91
C SER A 70 6.99 -2.54 3.50
N THR A 71 5.88 -2.11 4.14
CA THR A 71 5.31 -0.79 3.87
C THR A 71 6.25 0.34 4.32
N MET A 72 7.17 0.07 5.28
CA MET A 72 8.22 1.02 5.70
C MET A 72 9.17 1.43 4.56
N LYS A 73 9.23 0.68 3.45
CA LYS A 73 10.07 0.98 2.30
C LYS A 73 9.61 2.24 1.55
N THR A 74 8.33 2.61 1.66
CA THR A 74 7.83 3.88 1.09
C THR A 74 8.41 5.12 1.80
N PRO A 75 8.45 5.24 3.13
CA PRO A 75 9.22 6.27 3.82
C PRO A 75 10.71 6.32 3.45
N VAL A 76 11.36 5.16 3.28
CA VAL A 76 12.77 5.10 2.82
C VAL A 76 12.91 5.69 1.43
N LEU A 77 12.02 5.36 0.50
CA LEU A 77 11.96 5.93 -0.84
C LEU A 77 11.87 7.46 -0.79
N VAL A 78 11.00 8.02 0.04
CA VAL A 78 10.86 9.48 0.21
C VAL A 78 12.16 10.11 0.66
N GLU A 79 12.85 9.52 1.64
CA GLU A 79 14.12 10.06 2.16
C GLU A 79 15.23 10.03 1.12
N ILE A 80 15.31 8.97 0.30
CA ILE A 80 16.30 8.90 -0.78
C ILE A 80 16.09 10.04 -1.78
N TYR A 81 14.86 10.26 -2.22
CA TYR A 81 14.55 11.37 -3.13
C TYR A 81 14.78 12.73 -2.48
N ARG A 82 14.54 12.89 -1.18
CA ARG A 82 14.83 14.11 -0.45
C ARG A 82 16.34 14.38 -0.41
N GLN A 83 17.16 13.38 -0.10
CA GLN A 83 18.61 13.55 -0.09
C GLN A 83 19.16 13.83 -1.50
N ALA A 84 18.57 13.23 -2.53
CA ALA A 84 18.91 13.57 -3.92
C ALA A 84 18.58 15.03 -4.26
N ALA A 85 17.42 15.52 -3.84
CA ALA A 85 17.00 16.90 -4.09
C ALA A 85 17.88 17.96 -3.42
N ILE A 86 18.52 17.63 -2.30
CA ILE A 86 19.47 18.51 -1.60
C ILE A 86 20.93 18.15 -1.88
N HIS A 87 21.20 17.38 -2.93
CA HIS A 87 22.53 17.01 -3.42
C HIS A 87 23.44 16.27 -2.41
N ARG A 88 22.85 15.57 -1.42
CA ARG A 88 23.61 14.69 -0.49
C ARG A 88 23.94 13.33 -1.12
N LEU A 89 23.24 12.95 -2.15
CA LEU A 89 23.49 11.79 -3.02
C LEU A 89 22.96 12.07 -4.42
N ARG A 90 23.35 11.24 -5.39
CA ARG A 90 22.72 11.17 -6.72
C ARG A 90 22.13 9.77 -6.89
N LEU A 91 20.99 9.66 -7.56
CA LEU A 91 20.40 8.35 -7.84
C LEU A 91 21.32 7.46 -8.71
N THR A 92 22.25 8.08 -9.45
CA THR A 92 23.30 7.40 -10.22
C THR A 92 24.51 7.00 -9.39
N ASP A 93 24.65 7.44 -8.13
CA ASP A 93 25.71 6.97 -7.25
C ASP A 93 25.57 5.48 -7.02
N SER A 94 26.70 4.78 -6.83
CA SER A 94 26.71 3.34 -6.63
C SER A 94 27.03 2.96 -5.20
N ILE A 95 26.44 1.86 -4.74
CA ILE A 95 26.69 1.20 -3.47
C ILE A 95 27.34 -0.16 -3.74
N VAL A 96 28.38 -0.51 -2.99
CA VAL A 96 28.95 -1.87 -3.02
C VAL A 96 27.99 -2.82 -2.32
N LEU A 97 27.67 -3.94 -2.94
CA LEU A 97 26.83 -4.98 -2.38
C LEU A 97 27.60 -5.72 -1.28
N LYS A 98 27.32 -5.40 -0.02
CA LYS A 98 27.91 -6.02 1.16
C LYS A 98 26.80 -6.46 2.09
N ASN A 99 26.66 -7.77 2.31
CA ASN A 99 25.66 -8.33 3.23
C ASN A 99 26.18 -8.34 4.66
N GLU A 100 26.41 -7.14 5.20
CA GLU A 100 26.80 -6.91 6.58
C GLU A 100 26.12 -5.64 7.08
N PHE A 101 25.32 -5.75 8.14
CA PHE A 101 24.54 -4.66 8.71
C PHE A 101 24.75 -4.58 10.21
N ILE A 102 24.52 -3.41 10.79
CA ILE A 102 24.70 -3.18 12.23
C ILE A 102 23.34 -3.19 12.92
N SER A 103 23.20 -4.06 13.90
CA SER A 103 22.02 -4.09 14.77
C SER A 103 21.94 -2.82 15.61
N ILE A 104 20.76 -2.21 15.67
CA ILE A 104 20.50 -1.06 16.55
C ILE A 104 20.34 -1.47 18.02
N ALA A 105 20.26 -2.77 18.30
CA ALA A 105 20.06 -3.29 19.64
C ALA A 105 21.35 -3.31 20.48
N ASP A 106 22.50 -3.61 19.84
CA ASP A 106 23.78 -3.86 20.53
C ASP A 106 25.00 -3.56 19.66
N SER A 107 24.82 -2.95 18.49
CA SER A 107 25.88 -2.65 17.51
C SER A 107 26.61 -3.88 16.96
N SER A 108 26.11 -5.09 17.16
CA SER A 108 26.67 -6.29 16.53
C SER A 108 26.34 -6.33 15.03
N VAL A 109 27.19 -7.03 14.27
CA VAL A 109 26.98 -7.29 12.85
C VAL A 109 25.97 -8.41 12.67
N TYR A 110 25.05 -8.25 11.70
CA TYR A 110 24.18 -9.32 11.21
C TYR A 110 24.18 -9.35 9.68
N GLN A 111 23.76 -10.46 9.12
CA GLN A 111 23.60 -10.69 7.69
C GLN A 111 22.17 -11.12 7.41
N LEU A 112 21.71 -10.88 6.20
CA LEU A 112 20.43 -11.38 5.70
C LEU A 112 20.60 -12.77 5.11
N ASP A 113 19.57 -13.61 5.23
CA ASP A 113 19.50 -14.88 4.51
C ASP A 113 18.79 -14.65 3.16
N SER A 114 19.43 -15.03 2.07
CA SER A 114 18.85 -14.95 0.73
C SER A 114 17.58 -15.80 0.57
N ALA A 115 17.41 -16.82 1.40
CA ALA A 115 16.20 -17.65 1.38
C ALA A 115 14.96 -16.92 1.93
N ASP A 116 15.14 -15.90 2.75
CA ASP A 116 14.08 -15.07 3.35
C ASP A 116 13.81 -13.79 2.55
N ASP A 117 14.59 -13.51 1.48
CA ASP A 117 14.38 -12.35 0.59
C ASP A 117 13.53 -12.74 -0.62
N SER A 118 12.66 -11.84 -1.03
CA SER A 118 11.87 -11.97 -2.26
C SER A 118 12.68 -11.75 -3.55
N GLU A 119 13.93 -11.30 -3.43
CA GLU A 119 14.88 -11.08 -4.51
C GLU A 119 16.23 -11.68 -4.14
N THR A 120 16.76 -12.60 -4.95
CA THR A 120 17.97 -13.35 -4.63
C THR A 120 19.18 -13.03 -5.52
N ASP A 121 18.96 -12.30 -6.61
CA ASP A 121 20.04 -12.03 -7.59
C ASP A 121 21.14 -11.15 -7.02
N LEU A 122 20.79 -10.13 -6.21
CA LEU A 122 21.77 -9.25 -5.58
C LEU A 122 22.80 -10.00 -4.71
N TYR A 123 22.41 -11.12 -4.09
CA TYR A 123 23.31 -11.92 -3.26
C TYR A 123 24.38 -12.67 -4.07
N ARG A 124 24.15 -12.88 -5.38
CA ARG A 124 25.13 -13.49 -6.29
C ARG A 124 26.21 -12.51 -6.75
N HIS A 125 26.00 -11.22 -6.51
CA HIS A 125 26.83 -10.12 -6.98
C HIS A 125 27.54 -9.39 -5.83
N LEU A 126 27.78 -10.08 -4.70
CA LEU A 126 28.50 -9.48 -3.57
C LEU A 126 29.87 -8.96 -4.00
N GLY A 127 30.22 -7.76 -3.55
CA GLY A 127 31.44 -7.04 -3.94
C GLY A 127 31.29 -6.16 -5.18
N GLU A 128 30.27 -6.37 -6.00
CA GLU A 128 29.96 -5.51 -7.13
C GLU A 128 29.26 -4.21 -6.69
N LYS A 129 29.13 -3.28 -7.62
CA LYS A 129 28.42 -2.01 -7.41
C LYS A 129 27.06 -2.02 -8.10
N ARG A 130 26.05 -1.52 -7.43
CA ARG A 130 24.72 -1.22 -8.02
C ARG A 130 24.36 0.23 -7.78
N SER A 131 23.67 0.85 -8.74
CA SER A 131 23.21 2.23 -8.60
C SER A 131 22.12 2.35 -7.52
N ILE A 132 22.05 3.50 -6.87
CA ILE A 132 20.96 3.79 -5.92
C ILE A 132 19.60 3.64 -6.61
N SER A 133 19.46 4.10 -7.86
CA SER A 133 18.21 3.96 -8.62
C SER A 133 17.80 2.51 -8.83
N ASP A 134 18.74 1.61 -9.14
CA ASP A 134 18.48 0.18 -9.29
C ASP A 134 18.05 -0.45 -7.96
N LEU A 135 18.79 -0.18 -6.89
CA LEU A 135 18.42 -0.67 -5.55
C LEU A 135 17.05 -0.15 -5.09
N VAL A 136 16.72 1.12 -5.38
CA VAL A 136 15.40 1.70 -5.10
C VAL A 136 14.30 0.97 -5.86
N TYR A 137 14.53 0.67 -7.13
CA TYR A 137 13.58 -0.06 -7.96
C TYR A 137 13.30 -1.45 -7.37
N GLN A 138 14.36 -2.20 -7.04
CA GLN A 138 14.21 -3.54 -6.45
C GLN A 138 13.60 -3.49 -5.03
N MET A 139 13.98 -2.53 -4.18
CA MET A 139 13.36 -2.33 -2.87
C MET A 139 11.84 -2.18 -2.96
N ILE A 140 11.34 -1.47 -3.96
CA ILE A 140 9.91 -1.17 -4.10
C ILE A 140 9.18 -2.27 -4.88
N THR A 141 9.64 -2.64 -6.08
CA THR A 141 8.87 -3.47 -7.01
C THR A 141 8.84 -4.94 -6.64
N VAL A 142 9.96 -5.49 -6.20
CA VAL A 142 10.10 -6.88 -5.73
C VAL A 142 10.35 -6.98 -4.22
N SER A 143 10.28 -5.84 -3.53
CA SER A 143 10.42 -5.81 -2.07
C SER A 143 11.74 -6.36 -1.51
N SER A 144 12.86 -6.27 -2.25
CA SER A 144 14.16 -6.78 -1.80
C SER A 144 14.55 -6.24 -0.41
N ASN A 145 14.84 -7.16 0.51
CA ASN A 145 15.32 -6.85 1.85
C ASN A 145 16.78 -6.38 1.81
N PHE A 146 17.59 -7.00 0.95
CA PHE A 146 18.99 -6.63 0.82
C PHE A 146 19.15 -5.20 0.28
N ALA A 147 18.43 -4.86 -0.81
CA ALA A 147 18.42 -3.49 -1.31
C ALA A 147 17.93 -2.49 -0.24
N THR A 148 16.91 -2.88 0.54
CA THR A 148 16.36 -2.05 1.63
C THR A 148 17.43 -1.72 2.67
N ASN A 149 18.16 -2.71 3.17
CA ASN A 149 19.15 -2.50 4.22
C ASN A 149 20.34 -1.68 3.73
N LEU A 150 20.81 -1.89 2.49
CA LEU A 150 21.85 -1.07 1.86
C LEU A 150 21.41 0.41 1.78
N LEU A 151 20.16 0.65 1.38
CA LEU A 151 19.62 2.00 1.25
C LEU A 151 19.38 2.66 2.61
N ILE A 152 18.88 1.94 3.61
CA ILE A 152 18.73 2.45 4.99
C ILE A 152 20.10 2.81 5.58
N ALA A 153 21.10 1.95 5.40
CA ALA A 153 22.46 2.24 5.85
C ALA A 153 23.03 3.49 5.16
N ARG A 154 22.71 3.71 3.87
CA ARG A 154 23.16 4.88 3.09
C ARG A 154 22.52 6.19 3.51
N VAL A 155 21.21 6.19 3.79
CA VAL A 155 20.48 7.44 4.12
C VAL A 155 20.40 7.72 5.62
N GLY A 156 20.46 6.70 6.45
CA GLY A 156 20.38 6.76 7.91
C GLY A 156 18.95 6.83 8.46
N PRO A 157 18.55 5.96 9.41
CA PRO A 157 17.21 5.94 9.99
C PRO A 157 16.81 7.27 10.64
N ALA A 158 17.74 7.94 11.33
CA ALA A 158 17.50 9.23 11.95
C ALA A 158 17.08 10.32 10.92
N ASN A 159 17.65 10.29 9.71
CA ASN A 159 17.26 11.21 8.65
C ASN A 159 15.85 10.90 8.13
N ILE A 160 15.48 9.61 8.05
CA ILE A 160 14.11 9.19 7.68
C ILE A 160 13.13 9.75 8.70
N GLY A 161 13.37 9.52 10.00
CA GLY A 161 12.52 10.03 11.08
C GLY A 161 12.38 11.56 11.06
N ALA A 162 13.49 12.29 10.88
CA ALA A 162 13.47 13.75 10.78
C ALA A 162 12.66 14.26 9.55
N THR A 163 12.70 13.51 8.45
CA THR A 163 11.91 13.85 7.26
C THR A 163 10.43 13.58 7.48
N LEU A 164 10.07 12.45 8.07
CA LEU A 164 8.69 12.13 8.41
C LEU A 164 8.11 13.17 9.36
N HIS A 165 8.84 13.57 10.40
CA HIS A 165 8.43 14.63 11.33
C HIS A 165 8.17 15.96 10.61
N LYS A 166 9.09 16.43 9.76
CA LYS A 166 8.91 17.66 8.96
C LYS A 166 7.71 17.61 8.03
N LEU A 167 7.31 16.41 7.60
CA LEU A 167 6.13 16.19 6.76
C LEU A 167 4.83 16.03 7.58
N GLY A 168 4.89 16.04 8.91
CA GLY A 168 3.75 15.77 9.80
C GLY A 168 3.25 14.33 9.69
N LEU A 169 4.19 13.37 9.55
CA LEU A 169 3.96 11.94 9.41
C LEU A 169 4.51 11.18 10.63
N ASP A 170 4.28 11.71 11.82
CA ASP A 170 4.84 11.22 13.09
C ASP A 170 4.32 9.83 13.50
N GLU A 171 3.29 9.33 12.82
CA GLU A 171 2.76 7.97 13.02
C GLU A 171 3.50 6.89 12.21
N LEU A 172 4.54 7.28 11.46
CA LEU A 172 5.39 6.36 10.69
C LEU A 172 6.78 6.33 11.31
N HIS A 173 7.25 5.14 11.69
CA HIS A 173 8.56 4.97 12.31
C HIS A 173 9.40 3.98 11.51
N VAL A 174 10.59 4.43 11.10
CA VAL A 174 11.63 3.58 10.48
C VAL A 174 12.88 3.69 11.33
N LEU A 175 13.06 2.73 12.21
CA LEU A 175 14.14 2.73 13.22
C LEU A 175 15.34 1.93 12.75
N ARG A 176 15.13 0.86 11.97
CA ARG A 176 16.14 -0.15 11.66
C ARG A 176 15.97 -0.74 10.25
N GLY A 177 16.99 -1.44 9.81
CA GLY A 177 16.89 -2.34 8.67
C GLY A 177 15.95 -3.53 8.93
N VAL A 178 15.62 -4.27 7.88
CA VAL A 178 14.86 -5.51 7.99
C VAL A 178 15.74 -6.62 8.57
N GLU A 179 15.12 -7.63 9.18
CA GLU A 179 15.79 -8.81 9.77
C GLU A 179 16.83 -8.52 10.87
N ASP A 180 16.83 -7.32 11.46
CA ASP A 180 17.51 -7.09 12.73
C ASP A 180 16.72 -7.78 13.86
N ASN A 181 16.93 -9.09 13.99
CA ASN A 181 16.18 -9.93 14.92
C ASN A 181 16.42 -9.56 16.38
N LYS A 182 17.60 -9.07 16.72
CA LYS A 182 17.92 -8.60 18.08
C LYS A 182 17.12 -7.34 18.43
N ALA A 183 17.00 -6.40 17.50
CA ALA A 183 16.18 -5.22 17.69
C ALA A 183 14.69 -5.59 17.74
N TYR A 184 14.24 -6.52 16.90
CA TYR A 184 12.87 -7.04 16.91
C TYR A 184 12.49 -7.61 18.27
N GLN A 185 13.34 -8.47 18.85
CA GLN A 185 13.13 -9.07 20.18
C GLN A 185 13.08 -8.05 21.32
N LYS A 186 13.74 -6.91 21.16
CA LYS A 186 13.70 -5.77 22.09
C LYS A 186 12.53 -4.81 21.85
N GLY A 187 11.62 -5.12 20.92
CA GLY A 187 10.49 -4.25 20.57
C GLY A 187 10.85 -3.00 19.77
N LEU A 188 12.09 -2.89 19.28
CA LEU A 188 12.56 -1.78 18.45
C LEU A 188 12.10 -1.98 16.99
N ASN A 189 10.81 -1.82 16.74
CA ASN A 189 10.20 -2.16 15.48
C ASN A 189 9.89 -0.92 14.61
N ASN A 190 9.96 -1.12 13.29
CA ASN A 190 9.38 -0.19 12.34
C ASN A 190 7.86 -0.30 12.43
N THR A 191 7.17 0.82 12.59
CA THR A 191 5.72 0.84 12.77
C THR A 191 5.03 1.84 11.85
N VAL A 192 3.75 1.56 11.56
CA VAL A 192 2.89 2.41 10.73
C VAL A 192 1.48 2.43 11.30
N THR A 193 0.72 3.45 10.89
CA THR A 193 -0.74 3.49 11.01
C THR A 193 -1.36 3.66 9.64
N ALA A 194 -2.63 3.29 9.48
CA ALA A 194 -3.32 3.48 8.21
C ALA A 194 -3.46 4.99 7.88
N ALA A 195 -3.72 5.83 8.88
CA ALA A 195 -3.78 7.28 8.72
C ALA A 195 -2.42 7.88 8.30
N GLY A 196 -1.32 7.42 8.90
CA GLY A 196 0.03 7.86 8.55
C GLY A 196 0.39 7.55 7.10
N LEU A 197 0.18 6.30 6.67
CA LEU A 197 0.41 5.89 5.28
C LEU A 197 -0.53 6.62 4.31
N ALA A 198 -1.81 6.79 4.66
CA ALA A 198 -2.75 7.51 3.81
C ALA A 198 -2.32 8.97 3.59
N ARG A 199 -1.85 9.65 4.63
CA ARG A 199 -1.30 11.02 4.51
C ARG A 199 -0.04 11.06 3.66
N LEU A 200 0.84 10.06 3.75
CA LEU A 200 2.04 9.97 2.92
C LEU A 200 1.67 9.82 1.44
N PHE A 201 0.79 8.87 1.10
CA PHE A 201 0.33 8.66 -0.28
C PHE A 201 -0.49 9.82 -0.82
N GLU A 202 -1.31 10.49 0.00
CA GLU A 202 -2.00 11.73 -0.38
C GLU A 202 -1.02 12.84 -0.77
N LYS A 203 0.02 13.09 0.07
CA LYS A 203 1.06 14.07 -0.24
C LYS A 203 1.79 13.71 -1.53
N MET A 204 2.09 12.43 -1.74
CA MET A 204 2.72 11.93 -2.97
C MET A 204 1.82 12.19 -4.18
N ALA A 205 0.55 11.79 -4.13
CA ALA A 205 -0.42 11.97 -5.22
C ALA A 205 -0.62 13.44 -5.61
N LYS A 206 -0.54 14.34 -4.62
CA LYS A 206 -0.65 15.80 -4.80
C LYS A 206 0.68 16.48 -5.22
N GLY A 207 1.76 15.71 -5.40
CA GLY A 207 3.08 16.26 -5.76
C GLY A 207 3.72 17.09 -4.65
N ARG A 208 3.41 16.80 -3.37
CA ARG A 208 3.85 17.57 -2.19
C ARG A 208 4.95 16.86 -1.38
N LEU A 209 5.48 15.74 -1.89
CA LEU A 209 6.67 15.09 -1.32
C LEU A 209 7.90 15.52 -2.11
N VAL A 210 8.88 16.10 -1.42
CA VAL A 210 10.15 16.58 -1.99
C VAL A 210 9.93 17.62 -3.09
N SER A 211 9.43 17.19 -4.26
CA SER A 211 9.05 18.02 -5.41
C SER A 211 7.96 17.31 -6.23
N ARG A 212 7.32 18.06 -7.16
CA ARG A 212 6.36 17.46 -8.10
C ARG A 212 6.99 16.38 -8.97
N GLN A 213 8.23 16.58 -9.42
CA GLN A 213 8.95 15.60 -10.24
C GLN A 213 9.31 14.37 -9.42
N ALA A 214 9.89 14.53 -8.23
CA ALA A 214 10.20 13.42 -7.32
C ALA A 214 8.95 12.59 -7.00
N SER A 215 7.82 13.25 -6.72
CA SER A 215 6.55 12.54 -6.47
C SER A 215 6.10 11.71 -7.68
N LYS A 216 6.22 12.24 -8.91
CA LYS A 216 5.91 11.50 -10.14
C LYS A 216 6.84 10.30 -10.34
N ASP A 217 8.13 10.46 -10.06
CA ASP A 217 9.11 9.39 -10.22
C ASP A 217 8.89 8.27 -9.20
N MET A 218 8.58 8.61 -7.93
CA MET A 218 8.20 7.64 -6.90
C MET A 218 6.92 6.88 -7.28
N ILE A 219 5.89 7.59 -7.79
CA ILE A 219 4.65 6.95 -8.27
C ILE A 219 4.94 5.98 -9.42
N ARG A 220 5.82 6.34 -10.38
CA ARG A 220 6.19 5.45 -11.49
C ARG A 220 6.79 4.14 -10.99
N ILE A 221 7.69 4.19 -10.01
CA ILE A 221 8.28 2.99 -9.42
C ILE A 221 7.22 2.15 -8.69
N LEU A 222 6.32 2.80 -7.93
CA LEU A 222 5.25 2.13 -7.21
C LEU A 222 4.19 1.47 -8.13
N LEU A 223 4.03 1.97 -9.37
CA LEU A 223 3.16 1.37 -10.38
C LEU A 223 3.69 0.04 -10.91
N ASP A 224 4.99 -0.21 -10.80
CA ASP A 224 5.66 -1.44 -11.23
C ASP A 224 5.72 -2.50 -10.12
N GLN A 225 4.89 -2.39 -9.07
CA GLN A 225 4.80 -3.39 -8.00
C GLN A 225 4.41 -4.77 -8.54
N HIS A 226 5.15 -5.82 -8.15
CA HIS A 226 4.90 -7.20 -8.60
C HIS A 226 3.89 -7.97 -7.75
N PHE A 227 3.70 -7.62 -6.48
CA PHE A 227 2.79 -8.30 -5.55
C PHE A 227 1.41 -7.63 -5.58
N ASN A 228 0.44 -8.28 -6.24
CA ASN A 228 -0.86 -7.68 -6.58
C ASN A 228 -2.05 -8.41 -5.94
N ASP A 229 -1.85 -9.08 -4.82
CA ASP A 229 -2.80 -9.98 -4.18
C ASP A 229 -3.80 -9.30 -3.21
N ILE A 230 -3.67 -7.99 -2.97
CA ILE A 230 -4.58 -7.24 -2.08
C ILE A 230 -5.32 -6.13 -2.84
N ILE A 231 -4.77 -4.90 -2.90
CA ILE A 231 -5.51 -3.78 -3.53
C ILE A 231 -5.83 -4.09 -4.99
N PRO A 232 -4.87 -4.46 -5.86
CA PRO A 232 -5.17 -4.75 -7.25
C PRO A 232 -6.10 -5.95 -7.44
N ALA A 233 -6.02 -6.98 -6.59
CA ALA A 233 -6.86 -8.17 -6.69
C ALA A 233 -8.37 -7.88 -6.51
N GLY A 234 -8.73 -6.80 -5.82
CA GLY A 234 -10.11 -6.36 -5.66
C GLY A 234 -10.63 -5.43 -6.76
N LEU A 235 -9.80 -5.11 -7.76
CA LEU A 235 -10.12 -4.09 -8.77
C LEU A 235 -10.33 -4.69 -10.16
N PRO A 236 -11.09 -4.02 -11.05
CA PRO A 236 -11.17 -4.42 -12.44
C PRO A 236 -9.79 -4.54 -13.10
N LEU A 237 -9.65 -5.53 -13.96
CA LEU A 237 -8.41 -5.79 -14.68
C LEU A 237 -7.93 -4.53 -15.42
N GLY A 238 -6.64 -4.21 -15.31
CA GLY A 238 -6.02 -3.04 -15.92
C GLY A 238 -6.13 -1.75 -15.09
N THR A 239 -6.78 -1.78 -13.94
CA THR A 239 -6.76 -0.64 -13.01
C THR A 239 -5.34 -0.40 -12.51
N LYS A 240 -4.82 0.81 -12.70
CA LYS A 240 -3.46 1.16 -12.27
C LYS A 240 -3.43 1.46 -10.77
N VAL A 241 -2.50 0.84 -10.06
CA VAL A 241 -2.28 1.04 -8.63
C VAL A 241 -0.80 1.30 -8.38
N ALA A 242 -0.47 2.47 -7.84
CA ALA A 242 0.87 2.75 -7.34
C ALA A 242 0.91 2.40 -5.86
N HIS A 243 1.52 1.26 -5.49
CA HIS A 243 1.36 0.73 -4.14
C HIS A 243 2.60 0.02 -3.60
N LYS A 244 2.61 -0.21 -2.30
CA LYS A 244 3.61 -1.02 -1.61
C LYS A 244 2.93 -1.98 -0.64
N THR A 245 3.18 -3.26 -0.86
CA THR A 245 2.74 -4.35 0.03
C THR A 245 3.68 -4.51 1.22
N GLY A 246 3.21 -5.18 2.26
CA GLY A 246 4.02 -5.62 3.39
C GLY A 246 3.53 -6.95 3.93
N TRP A 247 4.43 -7.91 4.08
CA TRP A 247 4.10 -9.23 4.61
C TRP A 247 5.18 -9.72 5.60
N ILE A 248 4.74 -10.25 6.70
CA ILE A 248 5.41 -11.16 7.61
C ILE A 248 4.34 -12.09 8.18
N LYS A 249 4.72 -13.23 8.77
CA LYS A 249 3.76 -14.16 9.37
C LYS A 249 2.76 -13.44 10.30
N GLY A 250 1.48 -13.62 10.05
CA GLY A 250 0.39 -13.00 10.82
C GLY A 250 0.11 -11.53 10.47
N VAL A 251 0.80 -10.96 9.47
CA VAL A 251 0.66 -9.56 9.05
C VAL A 251 0.61 -9.48 7.52
N HIS A 252 -0.41 -8.84 6.97
CA HIS A 252 -0.51 -8.59 5.54
C HIS A 252 -1.03 -7.18 5.29
N HIS A 253 -0.32 -6.40 4.51
CA HIS A 253 -0.60 -4.97 4.26
C HIS A 253 -0.56 -4.64 2.79
N ASP A 254 -1.36 -3.65 2.40
CA ASP A 254 -1.17 -2.94 1.14
C ASP A 254 -1.56 -1.47 1.31
N SER A 255 -0.83 -0.57 0.63
CA SER A 255 -1.06 0.87 0.73
C SER A 255 -0.67 1.56 -0.57
N GLY A 256 -1.55 2.42 -1.09
CA GLY A 256 -1.25 3.02 -2.38
C GLY A 256 -2.28 4.02 -2.90
N ILE A 257 -2.06 4.40 -4.16
CA ILE A 257 -2.90 5.31 -4.94
C ILE A 257 -3.53 4.51 -6.07
N VAL A 258 -4.85 4.47 -6.12
CA VAL A 258 -5.63 3.87 -7.22
C VAL A 258 -5.99 4.95 -8.23
N PHE A 259 -5.80 4.66 -9.52
CA PHE A 259 -6.09 5.55 -10.64
C PHE A 259 -7.31 5.04 -11.38
N LEU A 260 -8.39 5.82 -11.36
CA LEU A 260 -9.64 5.48 -12.02
C LEU A 260 -9.63 5.85 -13.50
N PRO A 261 -10.40 5.16 -14.36
CA PRO A 261 -10.49 5.45 -15.81
C PRO A 261 -10.93 6.87 -16.13
N ASN A 262 -11.74 7.48 -15.25
CA ASN A 262 -12.22 8.87 -15.40
C ASN A 262 -11.19 9.94 -14.98
N GLY A 263 -9.95 9.55 -14.69
CA GLY A 263 -8.87 10.43 -14.26
C GLY A 263 -8.86 10.78 -12.78
N LYS A 264 -9.89 10.41 -12.01
CA LYS A 264 -9.90 10.55 -10.56
C LYS A 264 -8.91 9.59 -9.91
N LYS A 265 -8.59 9.84 -8.64
CA LYS A 265 -7.67 9.01 -7.85
C LYS A 265 -8.17 8.95 -6.42
N TYR A 266 -7.92 7.82 -5.79
CA TYR A 266 -8.08 7.72 -4.34
C TYR A 266 -6.85 7.04 -3.70
N VAL A 267 -6.64 7.30 -2.43
CA VAL A 267 -5.70 6.59 -1.59
C VAL A 267 -6.44 5.48 -0.86
N LEU A 268 -5.85 4.30 -0.83
CA LEU A 268 -6.35 3.18 -0.04
C LEU A 268 -5.18 2.58 0.75
N VAL A 269 -5.40 2.39 2.05
CA VAL A 269 -4.49 1.69 2.96
C VAL A 269 -5.27 0.61 3.67
N LEU A 270 -4.77 -0.60 3.60
CA LEU A 270 -5.33 -1.79 4.22
C LEU A 270 -4.23 -2.46 5.05
N LEU A 271 -4.42 -2.52 6.36
CA LEU A 271 -3.47 -3.11 7.30
C LEU A 271 -4.14 -4.26 8.07
N SER A 272 -3.33 -5.27 8.43
CA SER A 272 -3.79 -6.37 9.27
C SER A 272 -2.67 -6.89 10.17
N LYS A 273 -3.03 -7.42 11.34
CA LYS A 273 -2.12 -8.13 12.26
C LYS A 273 -2.86 -9.23 12.99
N ASP A 274 -2.10 -10.12 13.62
CA ASP A 274 -2.64 -11.26 14.38
C ASP A 274 -3.52 -12.20 13.53
N LEU A 275 -3.19 -12.31 12.22
CA LEU A 275 -3.90 -13.19 11.31
C LEU A 275 -3.63 -14.65 11.67
N ALA A 276 -4.68 -15.45 11.82
CA ALA A 276 -4.57 -16.91 11.97
C ALA A 276 -4.25 -17.59 10.62
N ASP A 277 -4.74 -17.01 9.51
CA ASP A 277 -4.50 -17.44 8.13
C ASP A 277 -4.21 -16.20 7.26
N ASP A 278 -2.95 -16.08 6.84
CA ASP A 278 -2.47 -14.97 6.02
C ASP A 278 -3.21 -14.87 4.67
N LYS A 279 -3.55 -16.01 4.05
CA LYS A 279 -4.26 -16.05 2.77
C LYS A 279 -5.72 -15.61 2.92
N ALA A 280 -6.38 -16.03 3.99
CA ALA A 280 -7.75 -15.59 4.28
C ALA A 280 -7.77 -14.10 4.61
N GLY A 281 -6.80 -13.61 5.37
CA GLY A 281 -6.62 -12.17 5.64
C GLY A 281 -6.43 -11.35 4.37
N ALA A 282 -5.53 -11.78 3.47
CA ALA A 282 -5.31 -11.12 2.17
C ALA A 282 -6.60 -11.07 1.33
N LYS A 283 -7.36 -12.16 1.27
CA LYS A 283 -8.65 -12.20 0.56
C LYS A 283 -9.69 -11.23 1.16
N ALA A 284 -9.73 -11.11 2.49
CA ALA A 284 -10.61 -10.14 3.16
C ALA A 284 -10.22 -8.70 2.79
N LEU A 285 -8.93 -8.38 2.79
CA LEU A 285 -8.44 -7.07 2.36
C LEU A 285 -8.75 -6.79 0.88
N ALA A 286 -8.59 -7.79 -0.02
CA ALA A 286 -8.96 -7.65 -1.43
C ALA A 286 -10.48 -7.45 -1.61
N ALA A 287 -11.33 -8.13 -0.83
CA ALA A 287 -12.78 -7.91 -0.84
C ALA A 287 -13.15 -6.49 -0.40
N VAL A 288 -12.44 -5.94 0.60
CA VAL A 288 -12.62 -4.53 1.01
C VAL A 288 -12.16 -3.58 -0.10
N SER A 289 -11.07 -3.87 -0.81
CA SER A 289 -10.64 -3.08 -1.97
C SER A 289 -11.73 -3.03 -3.05
N ALA A 290 -12.36 -4.18 -3.35
CA ALA A 290 -13.48 -4.25 -4.30
C ALA A 290 -14.69 -3.41 -3.85
N LEU A 291 -15.03 -3.48 -2.55
CA LEU A 291 -16.14 -2.72 -1.98
C LEU A 291 -15.88 -1.20 -2.04
N ILE A 292 -14.66 -0.77 -1.74
CA ILE A 292 -14.24 0.64 -1.85
C ILE A 292 -14.30 1.11 -3.30
N TYR A 293 -13.89 0.29 -4.26
CA TYR A 293 -13.98 0.63 -5.69
C TYR A 293 -15.43 0.84 -6.10
N GLN A 294 -16.34 -0.07 -5.71
CA GLN A 294 -17.78 0.07 -5.97
C GLN A 294 -18.36 1.35 -5.33
N TYR A 295 -18.00 1.60 -4.06
CA TYR A 295 -18.41 2.82 -3.34
C TYR A 295 -17.95 4.10 -4.05
N GLU A 296 -16.72 4.11 -4.57
CA GLU A 296 -16.15 5.28 -5.25
C GLU A 296 -16.71 5.50 -6.65
N THR A 297 -17.06 4.42 -7.36
CA THR A 297 -17.56 4.49 -8.75
C THR A 297 -19.08 4.55 -8.84
N GLY A 298 -19.81 4.36 -7.74
CA GLY A 298 -21.28 4.39 -7.71
C GLY A 298 -21.92 3.14 -8.30
N GLY A 299 -21.19 2.00 -8.26
CA GLY A 299 -21.61 0.70 -8.80
C GLY A 299 -22.57 -0.08 -7.93
#